data_8ecda3a4f27e7ff31425c73807fd41bf
#
_entry.id   8ecda3a4f27e7ff31425c73807fd41bf
#
_cell.length_a   1.000
_cell.length_b   1.000
_cell.length_c   1.000
_cell.angle_alpha   90.00
_cell.angle_beta   90.00
_cell.angle_gamma   90.00
#
_symmetry.space_group_name_H-M   'P 1'
#
loop_
_entity.id
_entity.type
_entity.pdbx_description
1 polymer ?
#
loop_
_entity_poly.entity_id
_entity_poly.type
_entity_poly.pdbx_seq_one_letter_code
_entity_poly.pdbx_strand_id
1 'polypeptide(L)'
;MRHQYFSFTLASFTDVVAHDGAGRIRTARVLDEARQSAFRFIDLTEIPPGSSVGAHSHADDEEVYVIISGRGCMMLDGETFEVGPGDVIRNIPRGTHGLANAGNEPLRMVVLDVASAQTH
;
A
#
# COMPACT_ATOMS: atom_id res chain seq x y z
N MET A 1 3.38 8.49 24.39
CA MET A 1 3.13 7.80 23.10
C MET A 1 2.45 8.73 22.12
N ARG A 2 3.00 8.80 20.93
CA ARG A 2 2.44 9.66 19.89
C ARG A 2 1.56 8.84 18.96
N HIS A 3 0.33 9.31 18.73
CA HIS A 3 -0.59 8.71 17.76
C HIS A 3 -0.64 9.53 16.46
N GLN A 4 0.21 10.53 16.35
CA GLN A 4 0.22 11.48 15.24
C GLN A 4 1.53 11.44 14.45
N TYR A 5 2.44 10.55 14.84
CA TYR A 5 3.76 10.46 14.24
C TYR A 5 4.11 8.99 13.98
N PHE A 6 4.41 8.68 12.74
CA PHE A 6 4.74 7.32 12.31
C PHE A 6 6.04 7.34 11.52
N SER A 7 6.81 6.28 11.66
CA SER A 7 8.14 6.22 11.06
C SER A 7 8.46 4.80 10.62
N PHE A 8 9.04 4.67 9.42
CA PHE A 8 9.54 3.37 8.96
C PHE A 8 10.61 2.83 9.90
N THR A 9 11.40 3.70 10.53
CA THR A 9 12.45 3.29 11.45
C THR A 9 11.88 2.72 12.76
N LEU A 10 10.79 3.30 13.26
CA LEU A 10 10.26 2.98 14.57
C LEU A 10 9.10 1.97 14.52
N ALA A 11 8.52 1.74 13.36
CA ALA A 11 7.35 0.88 13.23
C ALA A 11 7.72 -0.59 13.44
N SER A 12 6.76 -1.36 13.95
CA SER A 12 6.89 -2.82 14.08
C SER A 12 6.27 -3.48 12.86
N PHE A 13 7.10 -4.11 12.06
CA PHE A 13 6.66 -4.74 10.81
C PHE A 13 6.39 -6.22 11.01
N THR A 14 5.45 -6.74 10.23
CA THR A 14 5.20 -8.17 10.08
C THR A 14 5.34 -8.56 8.63
N ASP A 15 5.76 -9.80 8.39
CA ASP A 15 5.90 -10.33 7.04
C ASP A 15 4.62 -11.06 6.66
N VAL A 16 4.07 -10.75 5.50
CA VAL A 16 2.83 -11.38 5.04
C VAL A 16 2.90 -11.67 3.55
N VAL A 17 2.15 -12.67 3.11
CA VAL A 17 1.85 -12.87 1.69
C VAL A 17 0.62 -12.02 1.40
N ALA A 18 0.77 -11.03 0.52
CA ALA A 18 -0.29 -10.05 0.28
C ALA A 18 -1.04 -10.39 -1.00
N HIS A 19 -2.32 -10.73 -0.86
CA HIS A 19 -3.23 -10.98 -1.99
C HIS A 19 -2.66 -11.99 -3.00
N ASP A 20 -2.10 -13.09 -2.47
CA ASP A 20 -1.48 -14.15 -3.29
C ASP A 20 -0.34 -13.65 -4.17
N GLY A 21 0.29 -12.55 -3.78
CA GLY A 21 1.47 -12.05 -4.46
C GLY A 21 2.69 -12.94 -4.27
N ALA A 22 3.75 -12.64 -4.99
CA ALA A 22 5.02 -13.33 -4.87
C ALA A 22 5.73 -12.92 -3.59
N GLY A 23 6.43 -13.87 -2.96
CA GLY A 23 7.23 -13.60 -1.77
C GLY A 23 6.41 -13.07 -0.62
N ARG A 24 7.07 -12.32 0.26
CA ARG A 24 6.43 -11.69 1.41
C ARG A 24 6.74 -10.22 1.42
N ILE A 25 5.74 -9.42 1.76
CA ILE A 25 5.95 -8.00 2.01
C ILE A 25 6.06 -7.78 3.52
N ARG A 26 6.64 -6.64 3.90
CA ARG A 26 6.69 -6.21 5.29
C ARG A 26 5.72 -5.07 5.46
N THR A 27 4.83 -5.17 6.44
CA THR A 27 3.81 -4.13 6.64
C THR A 27 3.62 -3.85 8.11
N ALA A 28 3.36 -2.58 8.42
CA ALA A 28 3.04 -2.11 9.76
C ALA A 28 1.79 -1.25 9.68
N ARG A 29 0.71 -1.71 10.29
CA ARG A 29 -0.50 -0.92 10.38
C ARG A 29 -0.34 0.07 11.52
N VAL A 30 -0.04 1.31 11.18
CA VAL A 30 0.28 2.34 12.16
C VAL A 30 -0.94 3.14 12.60
N LEU A 31 -2.01 3.10 11.82
CA LEU A 31 -3.30 3.66 12.16
C LEU A 31 -4.39 2.73 11.68
N ASP A 32 -5.40 2.49 12.48
CA ASP A 32 -6.57 1.71 12.08
C ASP A 32 -7.86 2.43 12.50
N GLU A 33 -8.99 1.95 12.00
CA GLU A 33 -10.27 2.63 12.20
C GLU A 33 -10.70 2.73 13.66
N ALA A 34 -10.09 1.94 14.57
CA ALA A 34 -10.37 2.03 15.99
C ALA A 34 -9.88 3.35 16.61
N ARG A 35 -9.10 4.12 15.87
CA ARG A 35 -8.55 5.40 16.35
C ARG A 35 -9.43 6.59 16.03
N GLN A 36 -10.69 6.36 15.64
CA GLN A 36 -11.63 7.44 15.34
C GLN A 36 -11.07 8.41 14.28
N SER A 37 -10.58 7.86 13.20
CA SER A 37 -10.00 8.63 12.12
C SER A 37 -10.90 8.56 10.89
N ALA A 38 -10.77 9.55 10.00
CA ALA A 38 -11.35 9.49 8.67
C ALA A 38 -10.70 8.39 7.83
N PHE A 39 -9.47 8.02 8.14
CA PHE A 39 -8.80 6.90 7.49
C PHE A 39 -9.28 5.59 8.12
N ARG A 40 -9.52 4.59 7.29
CA ARG A 40 -9.75 3.24 7.76
C ARG A 40 -8.44 2.65 8.29
N PHE A 41 -7.36 2.89 7.56
CA PHE A 41 -6.03 2.54 8.06
C PHE A 41 -4.95 3.32 7.31
N ILE A 42 -3.78 3.33 7.92
CA ILE A 42 -2.54 3.76 7.27
C ILE A 42 -1.53 2.65 7.51
N ASP A 43 -0.95 2.15 6.42
CA ASP A 43 0.10 1.14 6.50
C ASP A 43 1.41 1.72 5.98
N LEU A 44 2.50 1.39 6.67
CA LEU A 44 3.83 1.53 6.12
C LEU A 44 4.21 0.17 5.54
N THR A 45 4.58 0.14 4.27
CA THR A 45 4.79 -1.13 3.56
C THR A 45 6.13 -1.12 2.86
N GLU A 46 6.83 -2.24 2.99
CA GLU A 46 8.09 -2.48 2.29
C GLU A 46 7.95 -3.75 1.48
N ILE A 47 8.23 -3.65 0.18
CA ILE A 47 8.20 -4.78 -0.74
C ILE A 47 9.64 -5.12 -1.10
N PRO A 48 10.17 -6.25 -0.60
CA PRO A 48 11.53 -6.68 -0.97
C PRO A 48 11.64 -7.00 -2.45
N PRO A 49 12.86 -7.00 -3.01
CA PRO A 49 13.05 -7.44 -4.38
C PRO A 49 12.44 -8.83 -4.62
N GLY A 50 11.78 -9.00 -5.74
CA GLY A 50 11.13 -10.27 -6.10
C GLY A 50 9.78 -10.50 -5.45
N SER A 51 9.34 -9.61 -4.57
CA SER A 51 8.06 -9.74 -3.89
C SER A 51 7.02 -8.81 -4.49
N SER A 52 5.75 -9.06 -4.17
CA SER A 52 4.67 -8.25 -4.71
C SER A 52 3.43 -8.27 -3.83
N VAL A 53 2.64 -7.22 -3.95
CA VAL A 53 1.23 -7.24 -3.57
C VAL A 53 0.48 -7.75 -4.80
N GLY A 54 -0.23 -8.88 -4.66
CA GLY A 54 -0.95 -9.47 -5.78
C GLY A 54 -2.13 -8.63 -6.22
N ALA A 55 -2.63 -8.91 -7.42
CA ALA A 55 -3.77 -8.19 -7.98
C ALA A 55 -5.02 -8.44 -7.15
N HIS A 56 -5.71 -7.39 -6.78
CA HIS A 56 -6.92 -7.46 -5.96
C HIS A 56 -7.76 -6.20 -6.16
N SER A 57 -8.98 -6.23 -5.64
CA SER A 57 -9.88 -5.08 -5.68
C SER A 57 -10.55 -4.91 -4.34
N HIS A 58 -11.00 -3.68 -4.09
CA HIS A 58 -11.78 -3.33 -2.90
C HIS A 58 -13.16 -2.85 -3.33
N ALA A 59 -14.19 -3.21 -2.56
CA ALA A 59 -15.57 -2.84 -2.90
C ALA A 59 -15.95 -1.45 -2.36
N ASP A 60 -15.61 -1.18 -1.11
CA ASP A 60 -16.17 -0.06 -0.36
C ASP A 60 -15.10 0.91 0.16
N ASP A 61 -13.90 0.81 -0.32
CA ASP A 61 -12.81 1.66 0.11
C ASP A 61 -11.91 2.04 -1.05
N GLU A 62 -11.15 3.08 -0.82
CA GLU A 62 -10.18 3.59 -1.77
C GLU A 62 -8.83 3.57 -1.10
N GLU A 63 -7.82 3.08 -1.80
CA GLU A 63 -6.44 3.10 -1.32
C GLU A 63 -5.60 4.04 -2.15
N VAL A 64 -4.70 4.74 -1.48
CA VAL A 64 -3.70 5.57 -2.16
C VAL A 64 -2.33 5.03 -1.76
N TYR A 65 -1.50 4.74 -2.77
CA TYR A 65 -0.10 4.39 -2.58
C TYR A 65 0.75 5.63 -2.81
N VAL A 66 1.62 5.94 -1.85
CA VAL A 66 2.62 7.00 -2.00
C VAL A 66 3.99 6.33 -1.97
N ILE A 67 4.68 6.33 -3.10
CA ILE A 67 5.99 5.67 -3.20
C ILE A 67 7.05 6.58 -2.59
N ILE A 68 7.77 6.06 -1.60
CA ILE A 68 8.80 6.80 -0.88
C ILE A 68 10.19 6.52 -1.46
N SER A 69 10.48 5.24 -1.72
CA SER A 69 11.78 4.83 -2.23
C SER A 69 11.64 3.52 -3.00
N GLY A 70 12.62 3.24 -3.83
CA GLY A 70 12.60 2.06 -4.67
C GLY A 70 11.78 2.27 -5.94
N ARG A 71 11.69 1.25 -6.76
CA ARG A 71 10.95 1.28 -8.02
C ARG A 71 10.15 0.00 -8.15
N GLY A 72 9.01 0.09 -8.82
CA GLY A 72 8.16 -1.07 -9.01
C GLY A 72 7.41 -1.03 -10.31
N CYS A 73 6.71 -2.15 -10.58
CA CYS A 73 5.78 -2.27 -11.70
C CYS A 73 4.38 -2.29 -11.13
N MET A 74 3.61 -1.26 -11.44
CA MET A 74 2.22 -1.13 -11.00
C MET A 74 1.30 -1.74 -12.05
N MET A 75 0.31 -2.50 -11.58
CA MET A 75 -0.80 -2.93 -12.41
C MET A 75 -2.05 -2.20 -11.92
N LEU A 76 -2.73 -1.49 -12.80
CA LEU A 76 -3.88 -0.68 -12.45
C LEU A 76 -4.93 -0.82 -13.56
N ASP A 77 -6.02 -1.50 -13.24
CA ASP A 77 -7.14 -1.72 -14.16
C ASP A 77 -6.70 -2.26 -15.53
N GLY A 78 -5.80 -3.23 -15.50
CA GLY A 78 -5.32 -3.89 -16.70
C GLY A 78 -4.13 -3.24 -17.39
N GLU A 79 -3.73 -2.05 -16.94
CA GLU A 79 -2.54 -1.38 -17.46
C GLU A 79 -1.37 -1.62 -16.52
N THR A 80 -0.16 -1.70 -17.08
CA THR A 80 1.06 -1.82 -16.29
C THR A 80 2.01 -0.67 -16.62
N PHE A 81 2.66 -0.15 -15.59
CA PHE A 81 3.61 0.96 -15.75
C PHE A 81 4.58 0.98 -14.58
N GLU A 82 5.73 1.62 -14.79
CA GLU A 82 6.71 1.79 -13.72
C GLU A 82 6.32 2.91 -12.78
N VAL A 83 6.62 2.70 -11.50
CA VAL A 83 6.47 3.72 -10.46
C VAL A 83 7.78 3.86 -9.69
N GLY A 84 8.01 5.02 -9.12
CA GLY A 84 9.19 5.32 -8.33
C GLY A 84 8.93 6.42 -7.30
N PRO A 85 9.98 6.87 -6.63
CA PRO A 85 9.82 7.83 -5.53
C PRO A 85 9.07 9.09 -5.95
N GLY A 86 8.10 9.48 -5.14
CA GLY A 86 7.27 10.64 -5.40
C GLY A 86 5.99 10.35 -6.17
N ASP A 87 5.83 9.11 -6.68
CA ASP A 87 4.61 8.76 -7.40
C ASP A 87 3.48 8.48 -6.42
N VAL A 88 2.28 8.88 -6.80
CA VAL A 88 1.06 8.68 -6.03
C VAL A 88 0.07 7.94 -6.93
N ILE A 89 -0.41 6.79 -6.47
CA ILE A 89 -1.34 5.97 -7.24
C ILE A 89 -2.67 5.90 -6.47
N ARG A 90 -3.74 6.28 -7.12
CA ARG A 90 -5.07 6.19 -6.57
C ARG A 90 -5.72 4.89 -7.03
N ASN A 91 -5.98 4.01 -6.08
CA ASN A 91 -6.64 2.72 -6.32
C ASN A 91 -8.11 2.88 -5.96
N ILE A 92 -8.93 3.11 -6.98
CA ILE A 92 -10.35 3.44 -6.78
C ILE A 92 -11.15 2.22 -6.34
N PRO A 93 -12.30 2.44 -5.69
CA PRO A 93 -13.19 1.31 -5.34
C PRO A 93 -13.55 0.51 -6.59
N ARG A 94 -13.58 -0.81 -6.46
CA ARG A 94 -13.89 -1.79 -7.51
C ARG A 94 -12.88 -1.86 -8.64
N GLY A 95 -11.85 -1.02 -8.64
CA GLY A 95 -10.73 -1.18 -9.55
C GLY A 95 -9.84 -2.33 -9.13
N THR A 96 -9.04 -2.83 -10.05
CA THR A 96 -8.08 -3.91 -9.77
C THR A 96 -6.68 -3.35 -9.77
N HIS A 97 -5.88 -3.68 -8.76
CA HIS A 97 -4.52 -3.17 -8.66
C HIS A 97 -3.58 -4.18 -8.02
N GLY A 98 -2.32 -4.04 -8.33
CA GLY A 98 -1.22 -4.82 -7.75
C GLY A 98 0.09 -4.09 -7.97
N LEU A 99 1.12 -4.46 -7.21
CA LEU A 99 2.41 -3.79 -7.29
C LEU A 99 3.52 -4.79 -7.02
N ALA A 100 4.46 -4.88 -7.95
CA ALA A 100 5.59 -5.79 -7.85
C ALA A 100 6.89 -5.00 -7.79
N ASN A 101 7.84 -5.49 -6.98
CA ASN A 101 9.18 -4.94 -6.98
C ASN A 101 10.03 -5.73 -7.97
N ALA A 102 10.26 -5.14 -9.13
CA ALA A 102 11.11 -5.72 -10.17
C ALA A 102 12.54 -5.21 -10.09
N GLY A 103 12.87 -4.39 -9.13
CA GLY A 103 14.21 -3.86 -8.93
C GLY A 103 15.04 -4.71 -7.99
N ASN A 104 16.17 -4.17 -7.57
CA ASN A 104 17.11 -4.84 -6.67
C ASN A 104 17.23 -4.17 -5.31
N GLU A 105 16.36 -3.21 -5.01
CA GLU A 105 16.31 -2.54 -3.71
C GLU A 105 14.88 -2.59 -3.17
N PRO A 106 14.70 -2.49 -1.85
CA PRO A 106 13.36 -2.48 -1.27
C PRO A 106 12.54 -1.31 -1.81
N LEU A 107 11.28 -1.57 -2.08
CA LEU A 107 10.30 -0.53 -2.43
C LEU A 107 9.52 -0.20 -1.18
N ARG A 108 9.51 1.07 -0.79
CA ARG A 108 8.77 1.52 0.39
C ARG A 108 7.66 2.45 -0.03
N MET A 109 6.50 2.25 0.58
CA MET A 109 5.35 3.09 0.31
C MET A 109 4.51 3.30 1.56
N VAL A 110 3.77 4.39 1.57
CA VAL A 110 2.70 4.63 2.53
C VAL A 110 1.40 4.25 1.85
N VAL A 111 0.58 3.46 2.52
CA VAL A 111 -0.75 3.08 2.04
C VAL A 111 -1.78 3.80 2.90
N LEU A 112 -2.60 4.60 2.25
CA LEU A 112 -3.68 5.33 2.91
C LEU A 112 -5.00 4.71 2.44
N ASP A 113 -5.87 4.34 3.37
CA ASP A 113 -7.15 3.74 3.02
C ASP A 113 -8.28 4.53 3.65
N VAL A 114 -9.26 4.88 2.85
CA VAL A 114 -10.45 5.61 3.29
C VAL A 114 -11.69 4.90 2.78
N ALA A 115 -12.79 5.04 3.52
CA ALA A 115 -14.06 4.51 3.06
C ALA A 115 -14.53 5.29 1.84
N SER A 116 -15.21 4.59 0.92
CA SER A 116 -15.81 5.24 -0.24
C SER A 116 -16.83 6.28 0.20
N ALA A 117 -16.92 7.37 -0.55
CA ALA A 117 -17.96 8.36 -0.32
C ALA A 117 -19.32 7.72 -0.47
N GLN A 118 -20.24 8.03 0.44
CA GLN A 118 -21.61 7.57 0.33
C GLN A 118 -22.33 8.33 -0.76
N THR A 119 -23.11 7.61 -1.54
CA THR A 119 -23.95 8.21 -2.56
C THR A 119 -25.39 8.18 -2.07
N HIS A 120 -26.03 9.32 -2.08
CA HIS A 120 -27.39 9.46 -1.57
C HIS A 120 -28.33 9.89 -2.65
#